data_6314c577fb92ac0b2580432a1e13e898
#
_entry.id   6314c577fb92ac0b2580432a1e13e898
#
_cell.length_a   1.000
_cell.length_b   1.000
_cell.length_c   1.000
_cell.angle_alpha   90.00
_cell.angle_beta   90.00
_cell.angle_gamma   90.00
#
_symmetry.space_group_name_H-M   'P 1'
#
loop_
_entity.id
_entity.type
_entity.pdbx_description
1 polymer ?
#
loop_
_entity_poly.entity_id
_entity_poly.type
_entity_poly.pdbx_seq_one_letter_code
_entity_poly.pdbx_strand_id
1 'polypeptide(L)'
;LGTSVIIDAVNPVEAARDMWRALAAEQNVPLTFIEVVCSDQATHRERIESRVRGIAGMSEVTWNQVQARQNEYEPWRGDHILLDSFQSDPQTLIAAAIERLA
;
A
#
# COMPACT_ATOMS: atom_id res chain seq x y z
N LEU A 1 -0.25 -7.78 -23.39
CA LEU A 1 -0.97 -8.75 -24.17
C LEU A 1 -2.07 -9.43 -23.37
N GLY A 2 -2.93 -8.64 -22.73
CA GLY A 2 -4.07 -9.16 -21.98
C GLY A 2 -3.72 -9.71 -20.60
N THR A 3 -2.50 -9.50 -20.11
CA THR A 3 -2.09 -9.96 -18.79
C THR A 3 -2.02 -8.78 -17.84
N SER A 4 -2.69 -8.92 -16.69
CA SER A 4 -2.62 -7.92 -15.63
C SER A 4 -1.44 -8.19 -14.71
N VAL A 5 -0.86 -7.12 -14.17
CA VAL A 5 0.26 -7.18 -13.24
C VAL A 5 -0.10 -6.41 -11.98
N ILE A 6 0.22 -6.99 -10.82
CA ILE A 6 0.09 -6.32 -9.53
C ILE A 6 1.49 -6.08 -8.99
N ILE A 7 1.78 -4.83 -8.61
CA ILE A 7 3.06 -4.46 -8.03
C ILE A 7 2.82 -4.04 -6.58
N ASP A 8 3.48 -4.73 -5.67
CA ASP A 8 3.43 -4.43 -4.24
C ASP A 8 4.67 -3.60 -3.87
N ALA A 9 4.46 -2.32 -3.60
CA ALA A 9 5.54 -1.40 -3.29
C ALA A 9 5.01 -0.27 -2.40
N VAL A 10 5.91 0.40 -1.70
CA VAL A 10 5.53 1.46 -0.75
C VAL A 10 5.09 2.74 -1.47
N ASN A 11 5.79 3.15 -2.51
CA ASN A 11 5.52 4.39 -3.27
C ASN A 11 5.26 5.60 -2.37
N PRO A 12 6.21 5.95 -1.48
CA PRO A 12 5.95 6.92 -0.41
C PRO A 12 5.90 8.37 -0.87
N VAL A 13 6.40 8.66 -2.05
CA VAL A 13 6.48 10.03 -2.58
C VAL A 13 5.86 10.10 -3.98
N GLU A 14 5.38 11.30 -4.36
CA GLU A 14 4.73 11.46 -5.65
C GLU A 14 5.67 11.21 -6.84
N ALA A 15 6.95 11.45 -6.68
CA ALA A 15 7.93 11.15 -7.73
C ALA A 15 7.95 9.65 -8.08
N ALA A 16 7.84 8.78 -7.07
CA ALA A 16 7.78 7.33 -7.29
C ALA A 16 6.47 6.93 -7.97
N ARG A 17 5.36 7.55 -7.57
CA ARG A 17 4.05 7.30 -8.16
C ARG A 17 3.99 7.79 -9.60
N ASP A 18 4.58 8.94 -9.89
CA ASP A 18 4.66 9.50 -11.24
C ASP A 18 5.47 8.62 -12.18
N MET A 19 6.47 7.93 -11.68
CA MET A 19 7.23 6.95 -12.47
C MET A 19 6.30 5.84 -13.00
N TRP A 20 5.40 5.32 -12.16
CA TRP A 20 4.43 4.32 -12.58
C TRP A 20 3.41 4.87 -13.55
N ARG A 21 2.95 6.11 -13.31
CA ARG A 21 2.01 6.78 -14.23
C ARG A 21 2.62 6.98 -15.62
N ALA A 22 3.87 7.41 -15.66
CA ALA A 22 4.58 7.60 -16.93
C ALA A 22 4.79 6.27 -17.66
N LEU A 23 5.16 5.22 -16.94
CA LEU A 23 5.36 3.91 -17.53
C LEU A 23 4.06 3.35 -18.11
N ALA A 24 2.96 3.49 -17.36
CA ALA A 24 1.65 3.03 -17.84
C ALA A 24 1.21 3.79 -19.10
N ALA A 25 1.43 5.11 -19.12
CA ALA A 25 1.12 5.93 -20.28
C ALA A 25 1.98 5.54 -21.48
N GLU A 26 3.27 5.31 -21.28
CA GLU A 26 4.18 4.88 -22.33
C GLU A 26 3.77 3.54 -22.94
N GLN A 27 3.34 2.60 -22.09
CA GLN A 27 2.88 1.28 -22.53
C GLN A 27 1.42 1.26 -22.94
N ASN A 28 0.72 2.37 -22.83
CA ASN A 28 -0.70 2.51 -23.16
C ASN A 28 -1.58 1.49 -22.44
N VAL A 29 -1.35 1.35 -21.12
CA VAL A 29 -2.11 0.44 -20.26
C VAL A 29 -2.77 1.23 -19.14
N PRO A 30 -3.96 0.80 -18.65
CA PRO A 30 -4.58 1.43 -17.50
C PRO A 30 -3.78 1.14 -16.23
N LEU A 31 -3.79 2.11 -15.31
CA LEU A 31 -3.12 2.00 -14.01
C LEU A 31 -4.10 2.37 -12.92
N THR A 32 -4.16 1.54 -11.89
CA THR A 32 -4.94 1.83 -10.68
C THR A 32 -4.02 1.71 -9.46
N PHE A 33 -4.02 2.74 -8.62
CA PHE A 33 -3.35 2.70 -7.34
C PHE A 33 -4.32 2.27 -6.24
N ILE A 34 -3.85 1.42 -5.35
CA ILE A 34 -4.57 1.03 -4.14
C ILE A 34 -3.68 1.36 -2.96
N GLU A 35 -4.18 2.22 -2.07
CA GLU A 35 -3.50 2.54 -0.82
C GLU A 35 -4.18 1.80 0.32
N VAL A 36 -3.40 1.02 1.09
CA VAL A 36 -3.90 0.31 2.25
C VAL A 36 -3.34 0.98 3.50
N VAL A 37 -4.22 1.39 4.38
CA VAL A 37 -3.85 2.06 5.63
C VAL A 37 -4.46 1.33 6.83
N CYS A 38 -3.97 1.66 8.02
CA CYS A 38 -4.60 1.31 9.29
C CYS A 38 -4.85 2.61 10.04
N SER A 39 -6.09 3.05 10.12
CA SER A 39 -6.44 4.37 10.65
C SER A 39 -6.29 4.48 12.17
N ASP A 40 -6.25 3.35 12.88
CA ASP A 40 -6.06 3.34 14.32
C ASP A 40 -4.60 3.06 14.66
N GLN A 41 -3.91 4.06 15.20
CA GLN A 41 -2.48 3.94 15.49
C GLN A 41 -2.17 2.87 16.52
N ALA A 42 -3.01 2.70 17.55
CA ALA A 42 -2.80 1.69 18.58
C ALA A 42 -2.87 0.28 17.99
N THR A 43 -3.84 0.02 17.14
CA THR A 43 -3.98 -1.26 16.43
C THR A 43 -2.81 -1.49 15.48
N HIS A 44 -2.39 -0.47 14.75
CA HIS A 44 -1.26 -0.55 13.82
C HIS A 44 0.02 -0.90 14.57
N ARG A 45 0.28 -0.22 15.69
CA ARG A 45 1.44 -0.49 16.53
C ARG A 45 1.42 -1.91 17.07
N GLU A 46 0.29 -2.36 17.60
CA GLU A 46 0.14 -3.72 18.11
C GLU A 46 0.44 -4.77 17.04
N ARG A 47 -0.08 -4.58 15.84
CA ARG A 47 0.16 -5.49 14.70
C ARG A 47 1.65 -5.54 14.33
N ILE A 48 2.33 -4.40 14.32
CA ILE A 48 3.76 -4.34 14.02
C ILE A 48 4.58 -5.01 15.12
N GLU A 49 4.29 -4.72 16.38
CA GLU A 49 5.06 -5.23 17.52
C GLU A 49 4.86 -6.73 17.74
N SER A 50 3.68 -7.25 17.42
CA SER A 50 3.38 -8.68 17.58
C SER A 50 3.77 -9.53 16.39
N ARG A 51 4.08 -8.92 15.24
CA ARG A 51 4.40 -9.67 14.02
C ARG A 51 5.82 -10.21 14.07
N VAL A 52 5.96 -11.52 13.84
CA VAL A 52 7.24 -12.20 13.73
C VAL A 52 7.33 -12.78 12.33
N ARG A 53 8.27 -12.30 11.52
CA ARG A 53 8.46 -12.78 10.15
C ARG A 53 9.36 -14.00 10.07
N GLY A 54 10.33 -14.11 11.00
CA GLY A 54 11.24 -15.27 11.05
C GLY A 54 12.14 -15.42 9.85
N ILE A 55 12.45 -14.35 9.14
CA ILE A 55 13.33 -14.40 7.96
C ILE A 55 14.78 -14.31 8.41
N ALA A 56 15.55 -15.34 8.07
CA ALA A 56 16.97 -15.39 8.43
C ALA A 56 17.74 -14.21 7.83
N GLY A 57 18.54 -13.54 8.66
CA GLY A 57 19.36 -12.40 8.24
C GLY A 57 18.61 -11.07 8.16
N MET A 58 17.32 -11.05 8.48
CA MET A 58 16.52 -9.83 8.51
C MET A 58 16.01 -9.55 9.92
N SER A 59 16.20 -8.31 10.38
CA SER A 59 15.64 -7.84 11.63
C SER A 59 14.13 -7.60 11.47
N GLU A 60 13.37 -7.76 12.56
CA GLU A 60 11.97 -7.41 12.58
C GLU A 60 11.79 -5.90 12.50
N VAL A 61 10.72 -5.46 11.82
CA VAL A 61 10.39 -4.04 11.68
C VAL A 61 9.86 -3.53 13.02
N THR A 62 10.41 -2.40 13.49
CA THR A 62 9.96 -1.77 14.74
C THR A 62 8.93 -0.68 14.47
N TRP A 63 8.15 -0.35 15.51
CA TRP A 63 7.19 0.76 15.43
C TRP A 63 7.87 2.10 15.12
N ASN A 64 9.07 2.34 15.68
CA ASN A 64 9.82 3.57 15.40
C ASN A 64 10.19 3.68 13.92
N GLN A 65 10.55 2.57 13.28
CA GLN A 65 10.83 2.55 11.84
C GLN A 65 9.58 2.87 11.02
N VAL A 66 8.43 2.30 11.40
CA VAL A 66 7.16 2.58 10.74
C VAL A 66 6.79 4.06 10.86
N GLN A 67 6.92 4.64 12.05
CA GLN A 67 6.63 6.07 12.25
C GLN A 67 7.55 6.97 11.41
N ALA A 68 8.83 6.64 11.34
CA ALA A 68 9.77 7.39 10.51
C ALA A 68 9.35 7.36 9.02
N ARG A 69 8.91 6.20 8.53
CA ARG A 69 8.42 6.07 7.16
C ARG A 69 7.13 6.84 6.94
N GLN A 70 6.20 6.83 7.91
CA GLN A 70 4.96 7.60 7.81
C GLN A 70 5.23 9.09 7.71
N ASN A 71 6.23 9.61 8.42
CA ASN A 71 6.58 11.01 8.36
C ASN A 71 7.17 11.43 7.00
N GLU A 72 7.73 10.50 6.26
CA GLU A 72 8.26 10.71 4.92
C GLU A 72 7.20 10.53 3.82
N TYR A 73 6.03 10.04 4.18
CA TYR A 73 4.98 9.69 3.24
C TYR A 73 4.25 10.93 2.76
N GLU A 74 4.28 11.15 1.46
CA GLU A 74 3.59 12.30 0.85
C GLU A 74 2.10 12.00 0.62
N PRO A 75 1.22 13.00 0.79
CA PRO A 75 -0.18 12.83 0.43
C PRO A 75 -0.33 12.44 -1.05
N TRP A 76 -1.34 11.63 -1.34
CA TRP A 76 -1.64 11.21 -2.70
C TRP A 76 -2.27 12.34 -3.48
N ARG A 77 -1.82 12.50 -4.72
CA ARG A 77 -2.46 13.36 -5.72
C ARG A 77 -3.15 12.48 -6.75
N GLY A 78 -4.32 12.91 -7.20
CA GLY A 78 -5.08 12.16 -8.18
C GLY A 78 -5.82 10.98 -7.58
N ASP A 79 -6.47 10.21 -8.43
CA ASP A 79 -7.37 9.14 -8.02
C ASP A 79 -6.60 7.92 -7.52
N HIS A 80 -7.06 7.37 -6.42
CA HIS A 80 -6.61 6.09 -5.90
C HIS A 80 -7.70 5.48 -5.04
N ILE A 81 -7.63 4.17 -4.86
CA ILE A 81 -8.54 3.44 -3.99
C ILE A 81 -7.93 3.41 -2.60
N LEU A 82 -8.66 3.88 -1.60
CA LEU A 82 -8.22 3.84 -0.21
C LEU A 82 -8.93 2.70 0.53
N LEU A 83 -8.16 1.81 1.12
CA LEU A 83 -8.66 0.70 1.92
C LEU A 83 -8.11 0.82 3.33
N ASP A 84 -9.00 0.73 4.33
CA ASP A 84 -8.61 0.83 5.73
C ASP A 84 -8.71 -0.54 6.41
N SER A 85 -7.57 -1.10 6.77
CA SER A 85 -7.48 -2.42 7.39
C SER A 85 -7.93 -2.44 8.84
N PHE A 86 -8.14 -1.28 9.46
CA PHE A 86 -8.71 -1.22 10.81
C PHE A 86 -10.22 -1.44 10.79
N GLN A 87 -10.90 -0.87 9.78
CA GLN A 87 -12.36 -0.90 9.70
C GLN A 87 -12.92 -2.19 9.11
N SER A 88 -12.11 -2.92 8.35
CA SER A 88 -12.58 -4.09 7.61
C SER A 88 -11.56 -5.21 7.64
N ASP A 89 -12.04 -6.45 7.60
CA ASP A 89 -11.18 -7.62 7.49
C ASP A 89 -10.60 -7.77 6.07
N PRO A 90 -9.58 -8.64 5.88
CA PRO A 90 -8.96 -8.79 4.56
C PRO A 90 -9.92 -9.22 3.46
N GLN A 91 -10.89 -10.07 3.75
CA GLN A 91 -11.85 -10.53 2.74
C GLN A 91 -12.77 -9.40 2.29
N THR A 92 -13.23 -8.57 3.22
CA THR A 92 -14.03 -7.39 2.92
C THR A 92 -13.25 -6.38 2.09
N LEU A 93 -11.96 -6.17 2.42
CA LEU A 93 -11.08 -5.29 1.66
C LEU A 93 -10.87 -5.78 0.22
N ILE A 94 -10.65 -7.07 0.04
CA ILE A 94 -10.49 -7.68 -1.27
C ILE A 94 -11.76 -7.49 -2.11
N ALA A 95 -12.92 -7.76 -1.54
CA ALA A 95 -14.21 -7.59 -2.22
C ALA A 95 -14.43 -6.13 -2.65
N ALA A 96 -14.11 -5.18 -1.77
CA ALA A 96 -14.22 -3.76 -2.07
C ALA A 96 -13.27 -3.35 -3.20
N ALA A 97 -12.05 -3.85 -3.19
CA ALA A 97 -11.07 -3.57 -4.23
C ALA A 97 -11.53 -4.11 -5.60
N ILE A 98 -12.01 -5.35 -5.62
CA ILE A 98 -12.51 -5.98 -6.86
C ILE A 98 -13.69 -5.19 -7.43
N GLU A 99 -14.62 -4.79 -6.59
CA GLU A 99 -15.79 -4.01 -7.01
C GLU A 99 -15.37 -2.69 -7.65
N ARG A 100 -14.38 -2.01 -7.07
CA ARG A 100 -13.92 -0.71 -7.57
C ARG A 100 -13.04 -0.82 -8.80
N LEU A 101 -12.43 -1.98 -9.05
CA LEU A 101 -11.63 -2.24 -10.24
C LEU A 101 -12.48 -2.66 -11.45
N ALA A 102 -13.70 -3.07 -11.21
CA ALA A 102 -14.61 -3.53 -12.27
C ALA A 102 -15.12 -2.39 -13.15
#